data_94ae4ddb68c4008574d546d24e79569d
#
_entry.id   94ae4ddb68c4008574d546d24e79569d
#
_cell.length_a   1.000
_cell.length_b   1.000
_cell.length_c   1.000
_cell.angle_alpha   90.00
_cell.angle_beta   90.00
_cell.angle_gamma   90.00
#
_symmetry.space_group_name_H-M   'P 1'
#
loop_
_entity.id
_entity.type
_entity.pdbx_description
1 polymer ?
#
loop_
_entity_poly.entity_id
_entity_poly.type
_entity_poly.pdbx_seq_one_letter_code
_entity_poly.pdbx_strand_id
1 'polypeptide(L)'
;MILAIDIGNTNIVLGCFDQEKLIFRERISSNRVATDLEYAAMIKTALEMYGAAPGQVTGAILSSVVPPITDTLKRAVEKMTGVK
;
A
#
# COMPACT_ATOMS: atom_id res chain seq x y z
N MET A 1 5.87 -11.49 0.08
CA MET A 1 4.57 -11.00 -0.39
C MET A 1 4.75 -9.76 -1.24
N ILE A 2 3.88 -9.57 -2.21
CA ILE A 2 3.88 -8.40 -3.09
C ILE A 2 2.64 -7.56 -2.79
N LEU A 3 2.85 -6.26 -2.60
CA LEU A 3 1.75 -5.29 -2.50
C LEU A 3 1.47 -4.72 -3.89
N ALA A 4 0.20 -4.75 -4.29
CA ALA A 4 -0.27 -4.06 -5.49
C ALA A 4 -1.15 -2.90 -5.05
N ILE A 5 -0.81 -1.69 -5.45
CA ILE A 5 -1.50 -0.48 -5.02
C ILE A 5 -1.99 0.26 -6.26
N ASP A 6 -3.31 0.37 -6.39
CA ASP A 6 -3.95 1.08 -7.48
C ASP A 6 -4.54 2.38 -6.96
N ILE A 7 -3.98 3.51 -7.40
CA ILE A 7 -4.29 4.83 -6.87
C ILE A 7 -5.22 5.57 -7.81
N GLY A 8 -6.50 5.67 -7.42
CA GLY A 8 -7.49 6.45 -8.13
C GLY A 8 -7.75 7.80 -7.48
N ASN A 9 -8.57 8.61 -8.11
CA ASN A 9 -8.90 9.96 -7.60
C ASN A 9 -9.66 9.91 -6.28
N THR A 10 -10.50 8.91 -6.09
CA THR A 10 -11.37 8.80 -4.91
C THR A 10 -10.91 7.70 -3.96
N ASN A 11 -10.44 6.59 -4.52
CA ASN A 11 -10.09 5.41 -3.73
C ASN A 11 -8.74 4.86 -4.14
N ILE A 12 -8.07 4.26 -3.17
CA ILE A 12 -6.86 3.48 -3.36
C ILE A 12 -7.21 2.04 -3.05
N VAL A 13 -6.91 1.13 -3.96
CA VAL A 13 -7.12 -0.30 -3.77
C VAL A 13 -5.80 -0.96 -3.43
N LEU A 14 -5.76 -1.66 -2.31
CA LEU A 14 -4.61 -2.43 -1.86
C LEU A 14 -4.87 -3.90 -2.14
N GLY A 15 -3.93 -4.56 -2.82
CA GLY A 15 -3.95 -6.01 -2.97
C GLY A 15 -2.66 -6.57 -2.39
N CYS A 16 -2.74 -7.70 -1.72
CA CYS A 16 -1.57 -8.38 -1.20
C CYS A 16 -1.54 -9.80 -1.73
N PHE A 17 -0.43 -10.17 -2.34
CA PHE A 17 -0.26 -11.48 -2.96
C PHE A 17 0.89 -12.23 -2.29
N ASP A 18 0.65 -13.50 -2.00
CA ASP A 18 1.70 -14.43 -1.62
C ASP A 18 1.84 -15.43 -2.76
N GLN A 19 2.92 -15.30 -3.52
CA GLN A 19 3.10 -15.98 -4.80
C GLN A 19 1.96 -15.58 -5.76
N GLU A 20 1.14 -16.50 -6.24
CA GLU A 20 0.01 -16.19 -7.12
C GLU A 20 -1.31 -16.07 -6.37
N LYS A 21 -1.28 -16.21 -5.04
CA LYS A 21 -2.49 -16.22 -4.23
C LYS A 21 -2.78 -14.83 -3.69
N LEU A 22 -4.00 -14.35 -3.92
CA LEU A 22 -4.49 -13.11 -3.33
C LEU A 22 -4.82 -13.35 -1.86
N ILE A 23 -4.09 -12.69 -0.96
CA ILE A 23 -4.30 -12.81 0.49
C ILE A 23 -5.45 -11.91 0.92
N PHE A 24 -5.43 -10.64 0.44
CA PHE A 24 -6.52 -9.72 0.72
C PHE A 24 -6.58 -8.62 -0.33
N ARG A 25 -7.73 -7.96 -0.38
CA ARG A 25 -7.97 -6.77 -1.16
C ARG A 25 -8.76 -5.79 -0.31
N GLU A 26 -8.23 -4.60 -0.14
CA GLU A 26 -8.87 -3.56 0.67
C GLU A 26 -8.88 -2.23 -0.07
N ARG A 27 -9.78 -1.37 0.34
CA ARG A 27 -9.95 -0.04 -0.23
C ARG A 27 -9.77 1.00 0.87
N ILE A 28 -8.99 2.03 0.57
CA ILE A 28 -8.87 3.20 1.43
C ILE A 28 -9.20 4.45 0.62
N SER A 29 -9.52 5.54 1.29
CA SER A 29 -9.82 6.80 0.62
C SER A 29 -8.55 7.46 0.11
N SER A 30 -8.63 8.02 -1.10
CA SER A 30 -7.55 8.87 -1.62
C SER A 30 -7.58 10.20 -0.88
N ASN A 31 -6.44 10.59 -0.31
CA ASN A 31 -6.30 11.81 0.46
C ASN A 31 -4.98 12.49 0.09
N ARG A 32 -5.09 13.61 -0.64
CA ARG A 32 -3.93 14.34 -1.16
C ARG A 32 -3.11 15.05 -0.08
N VAL A 33 -3.69 15.23 1.11
CA VAL A 33 -3.01 15.89 2.22
C VAL A 33 -2.51 14.90 3.27
N ALA A 34 -2.81 13.61 3.13
CA ALA A 34 -2.28 12.60 4.02
C ALA A 34 -0.76 12.48 3.85
N THR A 35 -0.09 12.25 4.96
CA THR A 35 1.36 12.09 4.97
C THR A 35 1.75 10.64 4.65
N ASP A 36 3.03 10.43 4.38
CA ASP A 36 3.58 9.09 4.18
C ASP A 36 3.40 8.22 5.43
N LEU A 37 3.55 8.81 6.63
CA LEU A 37 3.30 8.07 7.87
C LEU A 37 1.84 7.61 8.00
N GLU A 38 0.89 8.48 7.63
CA GLU A 38 -0.53 8.14 7.68
C GLU A 38 -0.85 6.98 6.73
N TYR A 39 -0.36 7.02 5.50
CA TYR A 39 -0.54 5.92 4.57
C TYR A 39 0.17 4.65 5.01
N ALA A 40 1.39 4.77 5.54
CA ALA A 40 2.11 3.62 6.07
C ALA A 40 1.33 2.94 7.20
N ALA A 41 0.76 3.73 8.11
CA ALA A 41 -0.06 3.21 9.20
C ALA A 41 -1.31 2.48 8.69
N MET A 42 -1.98 3.04 7.67
CA MET A 42 -3.16 2.41 7.08
C MET A 42 -2.82 1.08 6.41
N ILE A 43 -1.74 1.04 5.64
CA ILE A 43 -1.31 -0.19 4.96
C ILE A 43 -0.88 -1.24 5.98
N LYS A 44 -0.13 -0.84 7.00
CA LYS A 44 0.29 -1.73 8.08
C LYS A 44 -0.93 -2.33 8.78
N THR A 45 -1.93 -1.50 9.08
CA THR A 45 -3.17 -1.96 9.71
C THR A 45 -3.88 -2.99 8.83
N ALA A 46 -3.97 -2.74 7.53
CA ALA A 46 -4.59 -3.69 6.61
C ALA A 46 -3.84 -5.03 6.62
N LEU A 47 -2.51 -4.99 6.54
CA LEU A 47 -1.69 -6.21 6.60
C LEU A 47 -1.95 -6.99 7.89
N GLU A 48 -1.92 -6.31 9.02
CA GLU A 48 -2.10 -6.95 10.33
C GLU A 48 -3.48 -7.57 10.50
N MET A 49 -4.52 -6.93 9.96
CA MET A 49 -5.88 -7.47 10.01
C MET A 49 -6.00 -8.82 9.28
N TYR A 50 -5.14 -9.09 8.32
CA TYR A 50 -5.14 -10.33 7.55
C TYR A 50 -3.99 -11.26 7.92
N GLY A 51 -3.36 -11.02 9.07
CA GLY A 51 -2.31 -11.90 9.59
C GLY A 51 -0.96 -11.75 8.91
N ALA A 52 -0.75 -10.66 8.18
CA ALA A 52 0.53 -10.37 7.52
C ALA A 52 1.30 -9.31 8.30
N ALA A 53 2.59 -9.15 7.99
CA ALA A 53 3.43 -8.13 8.61
C ALA A 53 4.19 -7.37 7.53
N PRO A 54 4.53 -6.08 7.77
CA PRO A 54 5.32 -5.30 6.81
C PRO A 54 6.63 -5.97 6.39
N GLY A 55 7.29 -6.68 7.31
CA GLY A 55 8.55 -7.39 7.01
C GLY A 55 8.41 -8.54 6.01
N GLN A 56 7.20 -9.00 5.75
CA GLN A 56 6.93 -10.04 4.77
C GLN A 56 6.77 -9.49 3.35
N VAL A 57 6.65 -8.17 3.19
CA VAL A 57 6.52 -7.53 1.88
C VAL A 57 7.91 -7.39 1.25
N THR A 58 8.10 -8.01 0.09
CA THR A 58 9.38 -8.03 -0.62
C THR A 58 9.37 -7.11 -1.83
N GLY A 59 8.23 -6.61 -2.24
CA GLY A 59 8.11 -5.69 -3.36
C GLY A 59 6.74 -5.07 -3.42
N ALA A 60 6.62 -4.01 -4.20
CA ALA A 60 5.36 -3.31 -4.41
C ALA A 60 5.24 -2.83 -5.84
N ILE A 61 4.02 -2.89 -6.37
CA ILE A 61 3.67 -2.38 -7.69
C ILE A 61 2.64 -1.29 -7.50
N LEU A 62 2.92 -0.10 -8.03
CA LEU A 62 2.00 1.03 -7.94
C LEU A 62 1.52 1.42 -9.32
N SER A 63 0.20 1.58 -9.46
CA SER A 63 -0.46 2.14 -10.63
C SER A 63 -1.24 3.37 -10.18
N SER A 64 -1.11 4.49 -10.88
CA SER A 64 -1.70 5.74 -10.39
C SER A 64 -2.11 6.68 -11.51
N VAL A 65 -3.23 7.36 -11.28
CA VAL A 65 -3.64 8.54 -12.05
C VAL A 65 -3.52 9.82 -11.21
N VAL A 66 -2.89 9.74 -10.03
CA VAL A 66 -2.74 10.87 -9.09
C VAL A 66 -1.28 10.97 -8.65
N PRO A 67 -0.40 11.60 -9.45
CA PRO A 67 1.04 11.65 -9.17
C PRO A 67 1.43 12.12 -7.76
N PRO A 68 0.81 13.15 -7.16
CA PRO A 68 1.17 13.56 -5.80
C PRO A 68 1.00 12.45 -4.76
N ILE A 69 -0.08 11.65 -4.89
CA ILE A 69 -0.31 10.53 -3.97
C ILE A 69 0.68 9.40 -4.24
N THR A 70 1.05 9.19 -5.51
CA THR A 70 2.03 8.16 -5.87
C THR A 70 3.34 8.34 -5.12
N ASP A 71 3.88 9.56 -5.10
CA ASP A 71 5.13 9.84 -4.42
C ASP A 71 5.02 9.61 -2.92
N THR A 72 3.92 10.05 -2.32
CA THR A 72 3.65 9.84 -0.90
C THR A 72 3.56 8.36 -0.57
N LEU A 73 2.88 7.58 -1.41
CA LEU A 73 2.74 6.13 -1.19
C LEU A 73 4.04 5.38 -1.41
N LYS A 74 4.89 5.80 -2.35
CA LYS A 74 6.23 5.22 -2.49
C LYS A 74 7.02 5.38 -1.20
N ARG A 75 7.02 6.59 -0.63
CA ARG A 75 7.70 6.84 0.64
C ARG A 75 7.09 6.06 1.79
N ALA A 76 5.76 5.91 1.79
CA ALA A 76 5.06 5.12 2.80
C ALA A 76 5.50 3.66 2.78
N VAL A 77 5.56 3.06 1.60
CA VAL A 77 6.00 1.67 1.42
C VAL A 77 7.45 1.50 1.84
N GLU A 78 8.34 2.40 1.43
CA GLU A 78 9.74 2.36 1.83
C GLU A 78 9.90 2.48 3.35
N LYS A 79 9.17 3.40 3.96
CA LYS A 79 9.22 3.63 5.41
C LYS A 79 8.74 2.41 6.20
N MET A 80 7.71 1.76 5.69
CA MET A 80 7.07 0.62 6.35
C MET A 80 7.84 -0.68 6.17
N THR A 81 8.37 -0.92 4.97
CA THR A 81 8.96 -2.21 4.59
C THR A 81 10.47 -2.18 4.40
N GLY A 82 11.04 -1.03 4.15
CA GLY A 82 12.44 -0.90 3.72
C GLY A 82 12.66 -1.25 2.25
N VAL A 83 11.64 -1.59 1.51
CA VAL A 83 11.70 -1.90 0.06
C VAL A 83 11.61 -0.61 -0.73
N LYS A 84 12.52 -0.45 -1.69
CA LYS A 84 12.57 0.74 -2.54
C LYS A 84 12.07 0.47 -3.96
#